data_3b562c020473470ef2f6b10ac8f41848
#
_entry.id   3b562c020473470ef2f6b10ac8f41848
#
_cell.length_a   1.000
_cell.length_b   1.000
_cell.length_c   1.000
_cell.angle_alpha   90.00
_cell.angle_beta   90.00
_cell.angle_gamma   90.00
#
_symmetry.space_group_name_H-M   'P 1'
#
loop_
_entity.id
_entity.type
_entity.pdbx_description
1 polymer ?
#
loop_
_entity_poly.entity_id
_entity_poly.type
_entity_poly.pdbx_seq_one_letter_code
_entity_poly.pdbx_strand_id
1 'polypeptide(L)'
;VHIYTITDQSQVVNSSVVDFLKELLIAIVSVIVVIMLLLPIRVASVAAGTIPITIFIALGIFYAFGIELNTVTLAALIVTLGMIVDNSIVIIDCYIEKIDQGMSRWHAATLSAKEFFSSIFSATLAISITFFPLLITMRGMMLDFVKWFPLGVSIVLGVSLLIAVFMVPWMQYTFIKKGLKQDNSKQKHKTFLEIIQHYYNILINACFRHPFITLGFGVVTIVIGGALFANAPQKLMPRAERNQFAVEIYMPSGKAIELTAQAADRLQHLIKRDSRV
;
A
#
# COMPACT_ATOMS: atom_id res chain seq x y z
N VAL A 1 26.80 34.00 24.28
CA VAL A 1 25.68 33.86 23.27
C VAL A 1 25.00 32.55 23.57
N HIS A 2 23.77 32.62 24.03
CA HIS A 2 22.95 31.40 24.20
C HIS A 2 22.23 31.14 22.88
N ILE A 3 22.51 29.98 22.28
CA ILE A 3 21.83 29.53 21.05
C ILE A 3 20.65 28.65 21.49
N TYR A 4 19.45 29.09 21.15
CA TYR A 4 18.23 28.29 21.36
C TYR A 4 17.80 27.70 20.05
N THR A 5 17.58 26.38 20.03
CA THR A 5 17.00 25.67 18.87
C THR A 5 15.52 26.01 18.81
N ILE A 6 15.06 26.72 17.77
CA ILE A 6 13.66 27.10 17.59
C ILE A 6 12.90 25.97 16.92
N THR A 7 13.54 25.28 15.96
CA THR A 7 12.99 24.13 15.25
C THR A 7 14.10 23.13 14.96
N ASP A 8 13.86 21.88 15.28
CA ASP A 8 14.74 20.78 14.93
C ASP A 8 14.07 19.92 13.84
N GLN A 9 14.48 20.17 12.61
CA GLN A 9 13.94 19.44 11.44
C GLN A 9 14.27 17.95 11.53
N SER A 10 15.39 17.57 12.17
CA SER A 10 15.78 16.16 12.29
C SER A 10 14.82 15.37 13.17
N GLN A 11 14.31 16.00 14.24
CA GLN A 11 13.29 15.37 15.10
C GLN A 11 11.96 15.16 14.35
N VAL A 12 11.55 16.15 13.54
CA VAL A 12 10.32 16.04 12.73
C VAL A 12 10.44 14.93 11.69
N VAL A 13 11.58 14.84 11.02
CA VAL A 13 11.84 13.77 10.04
C VAL A 13 11.90 12.41 10.75
N ASN A 14 12.62 12.29 11.85
CA ASN A 14 12.74 11.04 12.59
C ASN A 14 11.38 10.56 13.13
N SER A 15 10.57 11.45 13.71
CA SER A 15 9.22 11.09 14.17
C SER A 15 8.35 10.63 13.01
N SER A 16 8.39 11.32 11.86
CA SER A 16 7.65 10.92 10.67
C SER A 16 8.05 9.55 10.17
N VAL A 17 9.35 9.25 10.09
CA VAL A 17 9.84 7.92 9.67
C VAL A 17 9.39 6.83 10.64
N VAL A 18 9.49 7.08 11.94
CA VAL A 18 9.04 6.12 12.97
C VAL A 18 7.54 5.87 12.88
N ASP A 19 6.74 6.91 12.69
CA ASP A 19 5.29 6.76 12.56
C ASP A 19 4.91 5.99 11.30
N PHE A 20 5.54 6.26 10.16
CA PHE A 20 5.36 5.47 8.94
C PHE A 20 5.79 4.00 9.08
N LEU A 21 6.89 3.73 9.81
CA LEU A 21 7.29 2.34 10.09
C LEU A 21 6.27 1.61 10.95
N LYS A 22 5.64 2.30 11.92
CA LYS A 22 4.53 1.75 12.70
C LYS A 22 3.32 1.46 11.80
N GLU A 23 2.95 2.40 10.91
CA GLU A 23 1.87 2.20 9.96
C GLU A 23 2.14 1.04 9.01
N LEU A 24 3.36 0.92 8.50
CA LEU A 24 3.79 -0.21 7.68
C LEU A 24 3.63 -1.54 8.45
N LEU A 25 4.07 -1.60 9.70
CA LEU A 25 3.93 -2.80 10.54
C LEU A 25 2.45 -3.14 10.76
N ILE A 26 1.63 -2.16 11.08
CA ILE A 26 0.18 -2.33 11.26
C ILE A 26 -0.46 -2.83 9.95
N ALA A 27 -0.07 -2.27 8.82
CA ALA A 27 -0.57 -2.70 7.51
C ALA A 27 -0.18 -4.16 7.21
N ILE A 28 1.07 -4.55 7.45
CA ILE A 28 1.54 -5.94 7.29
C ILE A 28 0.72 -6.89 8.16
N VAL A 29 0.57 -6.58 9.45
CA VAL A 29 -0.18 -7.41 10.40
C VAL A 29 -1.65 -7.49 9.98
N SER A 30 -2.25 -6.37 9.58
CA SER A 30 -3.64 -6.32 9.12
C SER A 30 -3.87 -7.21 7.90
N VAL A 31 -3.00 -7.14 6.90
CA VAL A 31 -3.08 -7.98 5.70
C VAL A 31 -2.92 -9.46 6.06
N ILE A 32 -1.96 -9.81 6.92
CA ILE A 32 -1.76 -11.18 7.40
C ILE A 32 -3.02 -11.70 8.10
N VAL A 33 -3.62 -10.90 8.99
CA VAL A 33 -4.85 -11.26 9.70
C VAL A 33 -6.01 -11.50 8.72
N VAL A 34 -6.19 -10.62 7.74
CA VAL A 34 -7.23 -10.77 6.71
C VAL A 34 -7.03 -12.05 5.90
N ILE A 35 -5.80 -12.35 5.48
CA ILE A 35 -5.47 -13.58 4.74
C ILE A 35 -5.76 -14.82 5.59
N MET A 36 -5.39 -14.78 6.87
CA MET A 36 -5.64 -15.90 7.80
C MET A 36 -7.13 -16.12 8.11
N LEU A 37 -7.96 -15.07 8.01
CA LEU A 37 -9.41 -15.18 8.16
C LEU A 37 -10.09 -15.74 6.90
N LEU A 38 -9.57 -15.42 5.73
CA LEU A 38 -10.18 -15.79 4.45
C LEU A 38 -9.69 -17.13 3.92
N LEU A 39 -8.44 -17.50 4.18
CA LEU A 39 -7.83 -18.71 3.64
C LEU A 39 -7.55 -19.75 4.73
N PRO A 40 -7.53 -21.05 4.40
CA PRO A 40 -7.09 -22.09 5.33
C PRO A 40 -5.66 -21.80 5.82
N ILE A 41 -5.40 -22.01 7.11
CA ILE A 41 -4.16 -21.63 7.78
C ILE A 41 -2.90 -22.08 7.01
N ARG A 42 -2.91 -23.26 6.40
CA ARG A 42 -1.77 -23.79 5.62
C ARG A 42 -1.48 -22.97 4.36
N VAL A 43 -2.52 -22.50 3.70
CA VAL A 43 -2.46 -21.65 2.51
C VAL A 43 -2.06 -20.23 2.93
N ALA A 44 -2.76 -19.73 3.95
CA ALA A 44 -2.53 -18.41 4.52
C ALA A 44 -1.08 -18.23 5.00
N SER A 45 -0.47 -19.25 5.61
CA SER A 45 0.91 -19.17 6.10
C SER A 45 1.93 -19.01 4.97
N VAL A 46 1.71 -19.63 3.82
CA VAL A 46 2.59 -19.45 2.64
C VAL A 46 2.44 -18.04 2.09
N ALA A 47 1.20 -17.58 1.83
CA ALA A 47 0.94 -16.25 1.33
C ALA A 47 1.43 -15.15 2.29
N ALA A 48 1.13 -15.30 3.59
CA ALA A 48 1.57 -14.35 4.62
C ALA A 48 3.10 -14.28 4.77
N GLY A 49 3.78 -15.42 4.60
CA GLY A 49 5.24 -15.50 4.68
C GLY A 49 5.96 -14.76 3.54
N THR A 50 5.32 -14.60 2.38
CA THR A 50 5.92 -13.87 1.26
C THR A 50 6.00 -12.36 1.49
N ILE A 51 5.09 -11.79 2.32
CA ILE A 51 5.02 -10.35 2.57
C ILE A 51 6.30 -9.82 3.22
N PRO A 52 6.71 -10.28 4.42
CA PRO A 52 7.92 -9.76 5.05
C PRO A 52 9.17 -10.01 4.21
N ILE A 53 9.25 -11.16 3.54
CA ILE A 53 10.40 -11.48 2.69
C ILE A 53 10.51 -10.49 1.53
N THR A 54 9.39 -10.20 0.85
CA THR A 54 9.35 -9.22 -0.24
C THR A 54 9.79 -7.85 0.24
N ILE A 55 9.27 -7.40 1.38
CA ILE A 55 9.58 -6.08 1.93
C ILE A 55 11.05 -5.97 2.31
N PHE A 56 11.61 -6.96 3.00
CA PHE A 56 13.02 -6.94 3.38
C PHE A 56 13.96 -6.95 2.17
N ILE A 57 13.65 -7.74 1.13
CA ILE A 57 14.43 -7.74 -0.11
C ILE A 57 14.29 -6.39 -0.82
N ALA A 58 13.08 -5.82 -0.91
CA ALA A 58 12.86 -4.52 -1.53
C ALA A 58 13.61 -3.40 -0.79
N LEU A 59 13.60 -3.40 0.54
CA LEU A 59 14.39 -2.46 1.35
C LEU A 59 15.89 -2.62 1.11
N GLY A 60 16.38 -3.85 0.99
CA GLY A 60 17.77 -4.14 0.63
C GLY A 60 18.14 -3.58 -0.75
N ILE A 61 17.23 -3.71 -1.72
CA ILE A 61 17.41 -3.14 -3.07
C ILE A 61 17.37 -1.61 -2.99
N PHE A 62 16.47 -0.99 -2.23
CA PHE A 62 16.43 0.46 -2.03
C PHE A 62 17.76 0.97 -1.50
N TYR A 63 18.31 0.30 -0.51
CA TYR A 63 19.64 0.64 0.04
C TYR A 63 20.75 0.51 -1.03
N ALA A 64 20.75 -0.56 -1.82
CA ALA A 64 21.75 -0.80 -2.86
C ALA A 64 21.71 0.26 -3.99
N PHE A 65 20.52 0.79 -4.31
CA PHE A 65 20.35 1.85 -5.31
C PHE A 65 20.44 3.26 -4.72
N GLY A 66 20.73 3.41 -3.43
CA GLY A 66 20.82 4.71 -2.76
C GLY A 66 19.47 5.44 -2.67
N ILE A 67 18.36 4.69 -2.66
CA ILE A 67 17.01 5.25 -2.49
C ILE A 67 16.79 5.52 -1.02
N GLU A 68 16.62 6.79 -0.67
CA GLU A 68 16.35 7.20 0.71
C GLU A 68 14.96 6.77 1.18
N LEU A 69 14.88 6.28 2.41
CA LEU A 69 13.61 6.00 3.06
C LEU A 69 12.96 7.31 3.49
N ASN A 70 12.01 7.76 2.72
CA ASN A 70 11.18 8.92 3.00
C ASN A 70 9.69 8.54 3.01
N THR A 71 8.82 9.48 3.35
CA THR A 71 7.37 9.25 3.40
C THR A 71 6.80 8.71 2.09
N VAL A 72 7.37 9.10 0.96
CA VAL A 72 6.91 8.69 -0.37
C VAL A 72 7.32 7.26 -0.70
N THR A 73 8.56 6.86 -0.39
CA THR A 73 9.04 5.49 -0.61
C THR A 73 8.34 4.50 0.34
N LEU A 74 8.07 4.92 1.59
CA LEU A 74 7.31 4.12 2.55
C LEU A 74 5.83 4.00 2.13
N ALA A 75 5.22 5.07 1.60
CA ALA A 75 3.89 5.01 1.01
C ALA A 75 3.82 4.04 -0.18
N ALA A 76 4.87 4.00 -1.04
CA ALA A 76 4.96 3.01 -2.11
C ALA A 76 4.95 1.57 -1.57
N LEU A 77 5.67 1.30 -0.48
CA LEU A 77 5.65 -0.01 0.20
C LEU A 77 4.25 -0.37 0.72
N ILE A 78 3.57 0.57 1.38
CA ILE A 78 2.22 0.33 1.93
C ILE A 78 1.21 0.07 0.81
N VAL A 79 1.23 0.87 -0.26
CA VAL A 79 0.33 0.70 -1.41
C VAL A 79 0.54 -0.64 -2.11
N THR A 80 1.79 -1.08 -2.22
CA THR A 80 2.12 -2.35 -2.89
C THR A 80 1.84 -3.59 -2.05
N LEU A 81 1.62 -3.45 -0.73
CA LEU A 81 1.33 -4.60 0.15
C LEU A 81 0.19 -5.48 -0.34
N GLY A 82 -0.93 -4.87 -0.76
CA GLY A 82 -2.06 -5.62 -1.31
C GLY A 82 -1.70 -6.37 -2.59
N MET A 83 -0.91 -5.76 -3.45
CA MET A 83 -0.51 -6.32 -4.75
C MET A 83 0.56 -7.44 -4.61
N ILE A 84 1.37 -7.41 -3.55
CA ILE A 84 2.38 -8.45 -3.25
C ILE A 84 1.70 -9.81 -3.05
N VAL A 85 0.59 -9.80 -2.33
CA VAL A 85 -0.12 -11.02 -1.95
C VAL A 85 -0.85 -11.65 -3.14
N ASP A 86 -1.40 -10.84 -4.03
CA ASP A 86 -2.19 -11.29 -5.17
C ASP A 86 -1.39 -12.26 -6.06
N ASN A 87 -0.14 -11.94 -6.36
CA ASN A 87 0.74 -12.79 -7.16
C ASN A 87 0.93 -14.17 -6.51
N SER A 88 1.09 -14.21 -5.20
CA SER A 88 1.30 -15.44 -4.45
C SER A 88 0.03 -16.28 -4.36
N ILE A 89 -1.12 -15.65 -4.12
CA ILE A 89 -2.42 -16.34 -4.00
C ILE A 89 -2.77 -17.08 -5.29
N VAL A 90 -2.63 -16.45 -6.45
CA VAL A 90 -2.95 -17.06 -7.75
C VAL A 90 -2.16 -18.36 -7.98
N ILE A 91 -0.87 -18.36 -7.66
CA ILE A 91 -0.01 -19.55 -7.80
C ILE A 91 -0.42 -20.65 -6.79
N ILE A 92 -0.73 -20.24 -5.54
CA ILE A 92 -1.15 -21.19 -4.50
C ILE A 92 -2.49 -21.83 -4.82
N ASP A 93 -3.46 -21.07 -5.31
CA ASP A 93 -4.78 -21.58 -5.67
C ASP A 93 -4.68 -22.59 -6.81
N CYS A 94 -3.91 -22.30 -7.85
CA CYS A 94 -3.63 -23.23 -8.93
C CYS A 94 -2.94 -24.53 -8.44
N TYR A 95 -1.99 -24.38 -7.51
CA TYR A 95 -1.32 -25.54 -6.90
C TYR A 95 -2.32 -26.44 -6.17
N ILE A 96 -3.21 -25.87 -5.37
CA ILE A 96 -4.21 -26.62 -4.62
C ILE A 96 -5.17 -27.34 -5.56
N GLU A 97 -5.62 -26.65 -6.59
CA GLU A 97 -6.49 -27.25 -7.61
C GLU A 97 -5.84 -28.47 -8.26
N LYS A 98 -4.56 -28.38 -8.64
CA LYS A 98 -3.81 -29.50 -9.23
C LYS A 98 -3.59 -30.66 -8.26
N ILE A 99 -3.38 -30.38 -6.98
CA ILE A 99 -3.31 -31.42 -5.93
C ILE A 99 -4.67 -32.11 -5.78
N ASP A 100 -5.77 -31.36 -5.78
CA ASP A 100 -7.13 -31.91 -5.68
C ASP A 100 -7.53 -32.73 -6.90
N GLN A 101 -6.91 -32.52 -8.06
CA GLN A 101 -7.01 -33.33 -9.27
C GLN A 101 -6.12 -34.58 -9.22
N GLY A 102 -5.36 -34.80 -8.14
CA GLY A 102 -4.52 -36.01 -7.95
C GLY A 102 -3.10 -35.87 -8.51
N MET A 103 -2.65 -34.68 -8.90
CA MET A 103 -1.30 -34.48 -9.40
C MET A 103 -0.27 -34.60 -8.27
N SER A 104 0.93 -35.08 -8.59
CA SER A 104 2.03 -35.12 -7.63
C SER A 104 2.44 -33.71 -7.19
N ARG A 105 2.79 -33.54 -5.92
CA ARG A 105 3.12 -32.25 -5.30
C ARG A 105 4.20 -31.46 -6.07
N TRP A 106 5.24 -32.14 -6.54
CA TRP A 106 6.31 -31.52 -7.30
C TRP A 106 5.82 -30.97 -8.64
N HIS A 107 5.08 -31.79 -9.38
CA HIS A 107 4.53 -31.37 -10.68
C HIS A 107 3.49 -30.25 -10.52
N ALA A 108 2.64 -30.35 -9.50
CA ALA A 108 1.67 -29.29 -9.20
C ALA A 108 2.36 -27.96 -8.88
N ALA A 109 3.45 -27.96 -8.09
CA ALA A 109 4.18 -26.76 -7.71
C ALA A 109 4.90 -26.11 -8.90
N THR A 110 5.56 -26.90 -9.73
CA THR A 110 6.28 -26.37 -10.91
C THR A 110 5.32 -25.90 -12.00
N LEU A 111 4.23 -26.63 -12.22
CA LEU A 111 3.26 -26.32 -13.25
C LEU A 111 2.42 -25.08 -12.89
N SER A 112 2.04 -24.90 -11.61
CA SER A 112 1.31 -23.72 -11.17
C SER A 112 2.08 -22.42 -11.41
N ALA A 113 3.37 -22.39 -11.09
CA ALA A 113 4.22 -21.23 -11.37
C ALA A 113 4.38 -20.98 -12.87
N LYS A 114 4.61 -22.03 -13.66
CA LYS A 114 4.82 -21.92 -15.12
C LYS A 114 3.56 -21.42 -15.84
N GLU A 115 2.39 -21.93 -15.46
CA GLU A 115 1.11 -21.59 -16.10
C GLU A 115 0.72 -20.13 -15.89
N PHE A 116 0.93 -19.62 -14.68
CA PHE A 116 0.56 -18.24 -14.34
C PHE A 116 1.67 -17.21 -14.52
N PHE A 117 2.90 -17.63 -14.83
CA PHE A 117 4.03 -16.71 -15.00
C PHE A 117 3.72 -15.57 -15.98
N SER A 118 3.24 -15.87 -17.18
CA SER A 118 2.94 -14.86 -18.19
C SER A 118 1.86 -13.88 -17.74
N SER A 119 0.81 -14.36 -17.09
CA SER A 119 -0.28 -13.51 -16.59
C SER A 119 0.20 -12.58 -15.47
N ILE A 120 0.93 -13.12 -14.49
CA ILE A 120 1.46 -12.34 -13.35
C ILE A 120 2.50 -11.34 -13.83
N PHE A 121 3.39 -11.74 -14.74
CA PHE A 121 4.39 -10.85 -15.35
C PHE A 121 3.72 -9.68 -16.08
N SER A 122 2.73 -9.97 -16.94
CA SER A 122 2.01 -8.94 -17.69
C SER A 122 1.25 -7.99 -16.77
N ALA A 123 0.58 -8.52 -15.72
CA ALA A 123 -0.12 -7.71 -14.74
C ALA A 123 0.86 -6.80 -13.95
N THR A 124 1.97 -7.36 -13.48
CA THR A 124 3.01 -6.61 -12.75
C THR A 124 3.60 -5.49 -13.61
N LEU A 125 3.87 -5.78 -14.89
CA LEU A 125 4.38 -4.80 -15.84
C LEU A 125 3.35 -3.70 -16.10
N ALA A 126 2.08 -4.06 -16.32
CA ALA A 126 0.99 -3.10 -16.56
C ALA A 126 0.81 -2.15 -15.35
N ILE A 127 0.82 -2.68 -14.14
CA ILE A 127 0.72 -1.87 -12.92
C ILE A 127 1.93 -0.94 -12.80
N SER A 128 3.15 -1.45 -13.00
CA SER A 128 4.36 -0.62 -12.96
C SER A 128 4.28 0.53 -13.96
N ILE A 129 3.93 0.24 -15.23
CA ILE A 129 3.81 1.25 -16.28
C ILE A 129 2.75 2.30 -15.94
N THR A 130 1.67 1.93 -15.27
CA THR A 130 0.59 2.86 -14.89
C THR A 130 1.07 4.00 -13.99
N PHE A 131 2.12 3.80 -13.20
CA PHE A 131 2.70 4.83 -12.35
C PHE A 131 3.72 5.74 -13.04
N PHE A 132 4.28 5.36 -14.18
CA PHE A 132 5.29 6.16 -14.90
C PHE A 132 4.79 7.53 -15.43
N PRO A 133 3.52 7.73 -15.82
CA PRO A 133 3.02 9.05 -16.20
C PRO A 133 3.26 10.13 -15.14
N LEU A 134 3.34 9.78 -13.86
CA LEU A 134 3.69 10.71 -12.78
C LEU A 134 5.06 11.37 -13.02
N LEU A 135 6.04 10.62 -13.53
CA LEU A 135 7.39 11.13 -13.82
C LEU A 135 7.42 12.10 -15.03
N ILE A 136 6.47 11.94 -15.95
CA ILE A 136 6.39 12.78 -17.17
C ILE A 136 5.59 14.05 -16.89
N THR A 137 4.55 13.95 -16.05
CA THR A 137 3.61 15.04 -15.81
C THR A 137 4.14 16.03 -14.77
N MET A 138 4.86 15.53 -13.75
CA MET A 138 5.39 16.36 -12.66
C MET A 138 6.68 17.08 -13.08
N ARG A 139 6.88 18.31 -12.58
CA ARG A 139 8.07 19.14 -12.84
C ARG A 139 8.56 19.85 -11.57
N GLY A 140 9.85 20.21 -11.57
CA GLY A 140 10.46 20.97 -10.48
C GLY A 140 10.47 20.18 -9.15
N MET A 141 10.29 20.88 -8.04
CA MET A 141 10.33 20.35 -6.67
C MET A 141 9.37 19.17 -6.47
N MET A 142 8.19 19.16 -7.16
CA MET A 142 7.24 18.07 -7.12
C MET A 142 7.78 16.79 -7.72
N LEU A 143 8.51 16.88 -8.84
CA LEU A 143 9.16 15.71 -9.45
C LEU A 143 10.19 15.11 -8.49
N ASP A 144 11.03 15.94 -7.86
CA ASP A 144 12.05 15.47 -6.91
C ASP A 144 11.45 14.75 -5.72
N PHE A 145 10.28 15.18 -5.27
CA PHE A 145 9.57 14.55 -4.16
C PHE A 145 8.91 13.22 -4.57
N VAL A 146 8.29 13.15 -5.76
CA VAL A 146 7.44 12.01 -6.17
C VAL A 146 8.21 10.97 -6.99
N LYS A 147 9.36 11.29 -7.59
CA LYS A 147 10.10 10.40 -8.51
C LYS A 147 10.39 9.00 -7.95
N TRP A 148 10.58 8.89 -6.64
CA TRP A 148 10.88 7.63 -5.99
C TRP A 148 9.65 6.72 -5.80
N PHE A 149 8.42 7.27 -5.93
CA PHE A 149 7.20 6.48 -5.77
C PHE A 149 7.00 5.46 -6.91
N PRO A 150 6.98 5.83 -8.21
CA PRO A 150 6.86 4.88 -9.30
C PRO A 150 7.99 3.85 -9.35
N LEU A 151 9.22 4.30 -9.06
CA LEU A 151 10.39 3.41 -9.01
C LEU A 151 10.28 2.43 -7.83
N GLY A 152 9.89 2.92 -6.65
CA GLY A 152 9.69 2.09 -5.48
C GLY A 152 8.62 1.02 -5.71
N VAL A 153 7.45 1.41 -6.23
CA VAL A 153 6.39 0.48 -6.62
C VAL A 153 6.91 -0.58 -7.60
N SER A 154 7.61 -0.18 -8.64
CA SER A 154 8.13 -1.09 -9.67
C SER A 154 9.16 -2.08 -9.10
N ILE A 155 10.05 -1.64 -8.23
CA ILE A 155 11.03 -2.51 -7.55
C ILE A 155 10.31 -3.53 -6.66
N VAL A 156 9.37 -3.07 -5.83
CA VAL A 156 8.65 -3.96 -4.91
C VAL A 156 7.83 -5.00 -5.67
N LEU A 157 7.12 -4.60 -6.71
CA LEU A 157 6.36 -5.51 -7.56
C LEU A 157 7.26 -6.49 -8.34
N GLY A 158 8.42 -6.03 -8.82
CA GLY A 158 9.41 -6.91 -9.45
C GLY A 158 9.96 -7.96 -8.48
N VAL A 159 10.26 -7.57 -7.25
CA VAL A 159 10.67 -8.50 -6.18
C VAL A 159 9.55 -9.47 -5.86
N SER A 160 8.30 -8.98 -5.72
CA SER A 160 7.13 -9.83 -5.48
C SER A 160 6.94 -10.89 -6.57
N LEU A 161 7.11 -10.50 -7.84
CA LEU A 161 7.05 -11.42 -8.96
C LEU A 161 8.13 -12.52 -8.86
N LEU A 162 9.37 -12.15 -8.55
CA LEU A 162 10.46 -13.13 -8.38
C LEU A 162 10.16 -14.10 -7.23
N ILE A 163 9.68 -13.59 -6.11
CA ILE A 163 9.29 -14.42 -4.96
C ILE A 163 8.13 -15.34 -5.32
N ALA A 164 7.11 -14.83 -6.00
CA ALA A 164 5.95 -15.61 -6.41
C ALA A 164 6.34 -16.77 -7.36
N VAL A 165 7.27 -16.54 -8.27
CA VAL A 165 7.69 -17.55 -9.25
C VAL A 165 8.68 -18.56 -8.68
N PHE A 166 9.62 -18.15 -7.83
CA PHE A 166 10.68 -19.03 -7.35
C PHE A 166 10.44 -19.56 -5.94
N MET A 167 10.03 -18.70 -5.02
CA MET A 167 9.94 -19.03 -3.61
C MET A 167 8.60 -19.65 -3.23
N VAL A 168 7.49 -19.15 -3.78
CA VAL A 168 6.15 -19.68 -3.50
C VAL A 168 6.02 -21.15 -3.89
N PRO A 169 6.47 -21.63 -5.08
CA PRO A 169 6.42 -23.05 -5.42
C PRO A 169 7.17 -23.94 -4.43
N TRP A 170 8.32 -23.47 -3.93
CA TRP A 170 9.08 -24.20 -2.92
C TRP A 170 8.36 -24.23 -1.56
N MET A 171 7.81 -23.08 -1.13
CA MET A 171 7.06 -22.98 0.12
C MET A 171 5.81 -23.85 0.08
N GLN A 172 5.00 -23.80 -0.99
CA GLN A 172 3.79 -24.59 -1.09
C GLN A 172 4.08 -26.10 -1.15
N TYR A 173 5.12 -26.53 -1.86
CA TYR A 173 5.58 -27.92 -1.83
C TYR A 173 5.94 -28.39 -0.43
N THR A 174 6.54 -27.53 0.39
CA THR A 174 7.01 -27.86 1.74
C THR A 174 5.86 -27.84 2.76
N PHE A 175 5.04 -26.80 2.76
CA PHE A 175 4.02 -26.54 3.79
C PHE A 175 2.66 -27.13 3.46
N ILE A 176 2.26 -27.17 2.17
CA ILE A 176 0.94 -27.66 1.77
C ILE A 176 1.07 -29.11 1.26
N LYS A 177 0.79 -30.06 2.15
CA LYS A 177 0.95 -31.50 1.86
C LYS A 177 -0.31 -32.17 1.34
N LYS A 178 -1.52 -31.59 1.55
CA LYS A 178 -2.83 -32.15 1.18
C LYS A 178 -3.68 -31.07 0.54
N GLY A 179 -4.49 -31.45 -0.44
CA GLY A 179 -5.50 -30.59 -1.05
C GLY A 179 -6.67 -30.29 -0.09
N LEU A 180 -7.52 -29.34 -0.46
CA LEU A 180 -8.65 -28.91 0.36
C LEU A 180 -9.77 -29.94 0.43
N LYS A 181 -9.98 -30.71 -0.65
CA LYS A 181 -11.02 -31.76 -0.71
C LYS A 181 -10.79 -32.91 0.28
N GLN A 182 -9.54 -33.21 0.61
CA GLN A 182 -9.20 -34.27 1.55
C GLN A 182 -9.37 -33.87 3.03
N ASP A 183 -9.42 -32.59 3.33
CA ASP A 183 -9.56 -32.07 4.71
C ASP A 183 -11.02 -31.84 5.13
N ASN A 184 -11.95 -31.76 4.17
CA ASN A 184 -13.37 -31.48 4.41
C ASN A 184 -14.19 -32.63 5.04
N SER A 185 -13.56 -33.78 5.34
CA SER A 185 -14.29 -34.89 5.98
C SER A 185 -14.57 -34.70 7.47
N LYS A 186 -14.09 -33.61 8.13
CA LYS A 186 -14.19 -33.42 9.60
C LYS A 186 -14.65 -32.07 10.11
N GLN A 187 -14.96 -31.07 9.27
CA GLN A 187 -15.44 -29.78 9.80
C GLN A 187 -16.65 -29.25 9.04
N LYS A 188 -17.84 -29.59 9.53
CA LYS A 188 -19.10 -28.88 9.26
C LYS A 188 -19.16 -27.58 10.09
N HIS A 189 -18.21 -26.70 9.96
CA HIS A 189 -18.43 -25.31 10.33
C HIS A 189 -18.82 -24.56 9.05
N LYS A 190 -20.03 -23.99 9.05
CA LYS A 190 -20.44 -22.99 8.03
C LYS A 190 -19.43 -21.87 8.11
N THR A 191 -18.42 -21.92 7.28
CA THR A 191 -17.36 -20.93 7.24
C THR A 191 -17.97 -19.62 6.78
N PHE A 192 -17.56 -18.50 7.34
CA PHE A 192 -17.94 -17.14 6.93
C PHE A 192 -17.90 -16.97 5.39
N LEU A 193 -16.97 -17.66 4.75
CA LEU A 193 -16.85 -17.75 3.29
C LEU A 193 -18.07 -18.39 2.61
N GLU A 194 -18.71 -19.43 3.17
CA GLU A 194 -19.91 -20.05 2.58
C GLU A 194 -21.09 -19.08 2.58
N ILE A 195 -21.20 -18.24 3.61
CA ILE A 195 -22.24 -17.20 3.69
C ILE A 195 -22.00 -16.15 2.60
N ILE A 196 -20.76 -15.66 2.46
CA ILE A 196 -20.38 -14.69 1.41
C ILE A 196 -20.63 -15.31 0.04
N GLN A 197 -20.23 -16.57 -0.19
CA GLN A 197 -20.39 -17.26 -1.46
C GLN A 197 -21.88 -17.47 -1.80
N HIS A 198 -22.73 -17.72 -0.81
CA HIS A 198 -24.16 -17.81 -1.03
C HIS A 198 -24.75 -16.48 -1.55
N TYR A 199 -24.44 -15.35 -0.88
CA TYR A 199 -24.88 -14.02 -1.33
C TYR A 199 -24.29 -13.64 -2.68
N TYR A 200 -23.02 -13.96 -2.91
CA TYR A 200 -22.36 -13.74 -4.20
C TYR A 200 -23.06 -14.50 -5.34
N ASN A 201 -23.40 -15.78 -5.12
CA ASN A 201 -24.10 -16.58 -6.11
C ASN A 201 -25.51 -16.03 -6.42
N ILE A 202 -26.24 -15.55 -5.41
CA ILE A 202 -27.53 -14.89 -5.61
C ILE A 202 -27.37 -13.63 -6.46
N LEU A 203 -26.37 -12.78 -6.13
CA LEU A 203 -26.11 -11.52 -6.81
C LEU A 203 -25.70 -11.77 -8.27
N ILE A 204 -24.78 -12.71 -8.51
CA ILE A 204 -24.29 -13.01 -9.86
C ILE A 204 -25.41 -13.59 -10.74
N ASN A 205 -26.25 -14.48 -10.18
CA ASN A 205 -27.39 -15.01 -10.89
C ASN A 205 -28.42 -13.91 -11.24
N ALA A 206 -28.64 -12.95 -10.35
CA ALA A 206 -29.49 -11.80 -10.64
C ALA A 206 -28.91 -10.92 -11.76
N CYS A 207 -27.58 -10.67 -11.73
CA CYS A 207 -26.89 -9.92 -12.77
C CYS A 207 -27.00 -10.59 -14.15
N PHE A 208 -26.80 -11.90 -14.22
CA PHE A 208 -26.95 -12.66 -15.48
C PHE A 208 -28.40 -12.75 -15.95
N ARG A 209 -29.35 -12.79 -15.03
CA ARG A 209 -30.78 -12.82 -15.38
C ARG A 209 -31.27 -11.50 -15.98
N HIS A 210 -30.66 -10.37 -15.58
CA HIS A 210 -31.07 -9.04 -16.02
C HIS A 210 -29.86 -8.21 -16.52
N PRO A 211 -29.25 -8.60 -17.67
CA PRO A 211 -28.00 -7.99 -18.14
C PRO A 211 -28.15 -6.48 -18.43
N PHE A 212 -29.29 -6.06 -18.97
CA PHE A 212 -29.53 -4.63 -19.25
C PHE A 212 -29.63 -3.77 -17.98
N ILE A 213 -30.21 -4.32 -16.90
CA ILE A 213 -30.29 -3.61 -15.60
C ILE A 213 -28.89 -3.50 -15.00
N THR A 214 -28.10 -4.56 -15.08
CA THR A 214 -26.71 -4.56 -14.60
C THR A 214 -25.84 -3.57 -15.35
N LEU A 215 -25.98 -3.53 -16.69
CA LEU A 215 -25.27 -2.55 -17.50
C LEU A 215 -25.71 -1.09 -17.17
N GLY A 216 -27.03 -0.90 -17.04
CA GLY A 216 -27.60 0.41 -16.66
C GLY A 216 -27.08 0.89 -15.30
N PHE A 217 -27.02 -0.03 -14.30
CA PHE A 217 -26.44 0.29 -12.99
C PHE A 217 -24.95 0.68 -13.10
N GLY A 218 -24.16 -0.04 -13.92
CA GLY A 218 -22.76 0.30 -14.18
C GLY A 218 -22.61 1.71 -14.78
N VAL A 219 -23.42 2.05 -15.80
CA VAL A 219 -23.39 3.39 -16.41
C VAL A 219 -23.77 4.48 -15.41
N VAL A 220 -24.83 4.26 -14.62
CA VAL A 220 -25.27 5.20 -13.58
C VAL A 220 -24.16 5.43 -12.55
N THR A 221 -23.47 4.38 -12.13
CA THR A 221 -22.35 4.49 -11.18
C THR A 221 -21.21 5.32 -11.75
N ILE A 222 -20.87 5.14 -13.03
CA ILE A 222 -19.83 5.95 -13.71
C ILE A 222 -20.25 7.42 -13.78
N VAL A 223 -21.51 7.71 -14.13
CA VAL A 223 -22.01 9.09 -14.22
C VAL A 223 -21.99 9.77 -12.86
N ILE A 224 -22.49 9.09 -11.82
CA ILE A 224 -22.47 9.61 -10.44
C ILE A 224 -21.02 9.84 -9.98
N GLY A 225 -20.13 8.86 -10.19
CA GLY A 225 -18.72 8.97 -9.84
C GLY A 225 -18.04 10.15 -10.55
N GLY A 226 -18.31 10.34 -11.84
CA GLY A 226 -17.80 11.47 -12.61
C GLY A 226 -18.33 12.83 -12.12
N ALA A 227 -19.61 12.90 -11.78
CA ALA A 227 -20.20 14.11 -11.22
C ALA A 227 -19.63 14.46 -9.84
N LEU A 228 -19.44 13.47 -8.97
CA LEU A 228 -18.80 13.67 -7.66
C LEU A 228 -17.35 14.11 -7.82
N PHE A 229 -16.59 13.49 -8.74
CA PHE A 229 -15.21 13.86 -9.02
C PHE A 229 -15.08 15.30 -9.54
N ALA A 230 -15.99 15.73 -10.43
CA ALA A 230 -15.99 17.09 -10.95
C ALA A 230 -16.22 18.15 -9.87
N ASN A 231 -16.97 17.81 -8.80
CA ASN A 231 -17.24 18.68 -7.66
C ASN A 231 -16.25 18.52 -6.50
N ALA A 232 -15.32 17.56 -6.57
CA ALA A 232 -14.35 17.33 -5.51
C ALA A 232 -13.33 18.47 -5.45
N PRO A 233 -13.01 19.02 -4.25
CA PRO A 233 -12.00 20.05 -4.09
C PRO A 233 -10.63 19.50 -4.43
N GLN A 234 -10.04 19.96 -5.54
CA GLN A 234 -8.71 19.55 -5.97
C GLN A 234 -7.65 20.31 -5.16
N LYS A 235 -7.02 19.63 -4.21
CA LYS A 235 -5.87 20.14 -3.45
C LYS A 235 -4.68 19.20 -3.67
N LEU A 236 -3.59 19.73 -4.16
CA LEU A 236 -2.38 18.97 -4.47
C LEU A 236 -1.70 18.40 -3.22
N MET A 237 -1.76 19.14 -2.12
CA MET A 237 -1.19 18.70 -0.84
C MET A 237 -2.19 18.97 0.28
N PRO A 238 -2.37 18.03 1.22
CA PRO A 238 -3.06 18.34 2.46
C PRO A 238 -2.27 19.42 3.21
N ARG A 239 -2.97 20.29 3.93
CA ARG A 239 -2.29 21.26 4.80
C ARG A 239 -1.53 20.48 5.85
N ALA A 240 -0.21 20.70 5.94
CA ALA A 240 0.57 20.15 7.03
C ALA A 240 0.07 20.78 8.33
N GLU A 241 -0.49 19.99 9.23
CA GLU A 241 -0.78 20.40 10.59
C GLU A 241 0.56 20.53 11.32
N ARG A 242 1.12 21.72 11.28
CA ARG A 242 2.30 22.07 12.08
C ARG A 242 1.79 22.79 13.32
N ASN A 243 2.15 22.33 14.50
CA ASN A 243 1.94 23.06 15.74
C ASN A 243 2.85 24.31 15.83
N GLN A 244 2.95 25.03 14.72
CA GLN A 244 3.81 26.20 14.57
C GLN A 244 3.09 27.23 13.71
N PHE A 245 3.16 28.48 14.13
CA PHE A 245 2.78 29.60 13.30
C PHE A 245 3.93 30.62 13.29
N ALA A 246 4.13 31.26 12.15
CA ALA A 246 5.10 32.35 12.02
C ALA A 246 4.35 33.67 11.97
N VAL A 247 4.85 34.65 12.72
CA VAL A 247 4.32 36.01 12.69
C VAL A 247 5.39 36.88 12.07
N GLU A 248 5.10 37.46 10.92
CA GLU A 248 5.98 38.40 10.25
C GLU A 248 5.60 39.85 10.62
N ILE A 249 6.58 40.63 11.09
CA ILE A 249 6.37 42.01 11.48
C ILE A 249 6.97 42.90 10.40
N TYR A 250 6.14 43.62 9.67
CA TYR A 250 6.55 44.58 8.66
C TYR A 250 6.62 45.98 9.28
N MET A 251 7.80 46.56 9.33
CA MET A 251 8.01 47.94 9.79
C MET A 251 8.31 48.87 8.58
N PRO A 252 7.85 50.12 8.60
CA PRO A 252 8.21 51.10 7.56
C PRO A 252 9.72 51.26 7.42
N SER A 253 10.20 51.41 6.18
CA SER A 253 11.62 51.59 5.87
C SER A 253 12.21 52.79 6.61
N GLY A 254 13.42 52.63 7.16
CA GLY A 254 14.12 53.72 7.89
C GLY A 254 13.86 53.76 9.39
N LYS A 255 13.13 52.81 9.97
CA LYS A 255 13.01 52.69 11.43
C LYS A 255 14.25 52.03 12.04
N ALA A 256 14.62 52.50 13.24
CA ALA A 256 15.73 51.92 13.99
C ALA A 256 15.41 50.48 14.41
N ILE A 257 16.43 49.61 14.44
CA ILE A 257 16.29 48.18 14.75
C ILE A 257 15.73 47.94 16.15
N GLU A 258 15.99 48.89 17.08
CA GLU A 258 15.49 48.83 18.45
C GLU A 258 13.97 48.94 18.52
N LEU A 259 13.34 49.67 17.60
CA LEU A 259 11.87 49.77 17.53
C LEU A 259 11.27 48.47 17.02
N THR A 260 11.96 47.81 16.11
CA THR A 260 11.53 46.47 15.62
C THR A 260 11.64 45.43 16.72
N ALA A 261 12.73 45.45 17.50
CA ALA A 261 12.91 44.59 18.65
C ALA A 261 11.83 44.81 19.72
N GLN A 262 11.51 46.08 20.06
CA GLN A 262 10.43 46.39 21.01
C GLN A 262 9.06 45.92 20.52
N ALA A 263 8.78 46.03 19.22
CA ALA A 263 7.54 45.54 18.64
C ALA A 263 7.44 43.98 18.72
N ALA A 264 8.57 43.30 18.46
CA ALA A 264 8.68 41.86 18.59
C ALA A 264 8.47 41.37 20.04
N ASP A 265 9.10 42.03 21.00
CA ASP A 265 8.95 41.72 22.44
C ASP A 265 7.51 41.90 22.93
N ARG A 266 6.86 43.00 22.53
CA ARG A 266 5.43 43.21 22.86
C ARG A 266 4.56 42.12 22.30
N LEU A 267 4.78 41.71 21.05
CA LEU A 267 4.03 40.66 20.40
C LEU A 267 4.27 39.31 21.09
N GLN A 268 5.53 39.01 21.43
CA GLN A 268 5.90 37.80 22.17
C GLN A 268 5.20 37.72 23.54
N HIS A 269 5.13 38.84 24.26
CA HIS A 269 4.40 38.91 25.52
C HIS A 269 2.89 38.70 25.38
N LEU A 270 2.29 39.21 24.30
CA LEU A 270 0.88 39.01 24.00
C LEU A 270 0.59 37.54 23.66
N ILE A 271 1.43 36.92 22.81
CA ILE A 271 1.28 35.52 22.40
C ILE A 271 1.45 34.56 23.59
N LYS A 272 2.47 34.78 24.44
CA LYS A 272 2.67 33.97 25.66
C LYS A 272 1.53 34.05 26.67
N ARG A 273 0.68 35.06 26.58
CA ARG A 273 -0.48 35.25 27.47
C ARG A 273 -1.74 34.55 26.96
N ASP A 274 -1.75 34.10 25.72
CA ASP A 274 -2.86 33.33 25.15
C ASP A 274 -2.72 31.84 25.52
N SER A 275 -3.71 31.32 26.22
CA SER A 275 -3.73 29.92 26.68
C SER A 275 -3.83 28.87 25.56
N ARG A 276 -3.96 29.30 24.29
CA ARG A 276 -4.03 28.45 23.10
C ARG A 276 -2.65 28.27 22.43
N VAL A 277 -1.64 28.92 22.90
CA VAL A 277 -0.25 28.85 22.48
C VAL A 277 0.57 28.32 23.67
#